data_04654313096793af9dc08f37af10cded
#
_entry.id   04654313096793af9dc08f37af10cded
#
_cell.length_a   1.000
_cell.length_b   1.000
_cell.length_c   1.000
_cell.angle_alpha   90.00
_cell.angle_beta   90.00
_cell.angle_gamma   90.00
#
_symmetry.space_group_name_H-M   'P 1'
#
loop_
_entity.id
_entity.type
_entity.pdbx_description
1 polymer ?
#
loop_
_entity_poly.entity_id
_entity_poly.type
_entity_poly.pdbx_seq_one_letter_code
_entity_poly.pdbx_strand_id
1 'polypeptide(L)'
;ASLPKENYSEVKSRGFEVELGYNDRIGKVDYYLRGNFSFANSWWSKKDEAENIRAYKSEIGQSLSREWGFECIGMIRTEEQLQQYMEENPNMTIKGQKPGLGMLIYKDVRGPESDEPDGIITDDDKVVIIENKVAPITYGFTIGGKWKGFMLDIFFQGMAGHKKLMDFRGNGINAHTSTFKYYNDHWTPENTNASMPGATQYKNNEASSFWVRNASFLRCKNISISYDLPKTFVQRIGIDKARLFLNGTNLFYFRLSCYEKLLIWFEYNDLII
;
A
#
# COMPACT_ATOMS: atom_id res chain seq x y z
N ALA A 1 7.37 22.97 -33.63
CA ALA A 1 8.39 23.50 -32.71
C ALA A 1 8.02 23.00 -31.32
N SER A 2 8.95 22.40 -30.59
CA SER A 2 8.74 22.06 -29.18
C SER A 2 8.93 23.31 -28.32
N LEU A 3 8.06 23.55 -27.37
CA LEU A 3 8.25 24.62 -26.39
C LEU A 3 9.53 24.38 -25.56
N PRO A 4 10.29 25.42 -25.22
CA PRO A 4 11.46 25.29 -24.38
C PRO A 4 11.05 24.76 -23.01
N LYS A 5 11.89 23.95 -22.39
CA LYS A 5 11.69 23.48 -21.03
C LYS A 5 12.13 24.58 -20.06
N GLU A 6 11.25 24.95 -19.16
CA GLU A 6 11.53 25.93 -18.11
C GLU A 6 11.48 25.29 -16.73
N ASN A 7 12.26 25.82 -15.80
CA ASN A 7 12.28 25.39 -14.42
C ASN A 7 11.24 26.20 -13.62
N TYR A 8 9.96 25.86 -13.80
CA TYR A 8 8.82 26.63 -13.28
C TYR A 8 8.18 26.00 -12.03
N SER A 9 8.06 24.68 -12.02
CA SER A 9 7.34 23.98 -10.96
C SER A 9 8.14 23.92 -9.65
N GLU A 10 7.43 24.04 -8.52
CA GLU A 10 7.99 24.07 -7.18
C GLU A 10 7.30 23.05 -6.27
N VAL A 11 8.09 22.29 -5.53
CA VAL A 11 7.63 21.32 -4.54
C VAL A 11 8.09 21.77 -3.16
N LYS A 12 7.19 21.69 -2.19
CA LYS A 12 7.53 21.87 -0.77
C LYS A 12 7.39 20.56 -0.02
N SER A 13 8.32 20.32 0.89
CA SER A 13 8.28 19.17 1.81
C SER A 13 8.44 19.67 3.24
N ARG A 14 7.65 19.08 4.15
CA ARG A 14 7.77 19.33 5.60
C ARG A 14 7.67 18.01 6.34
N GLY A 15 8.43 17.93 7.42
CA GLY A 15 8.42 16.76 8.27
C GLY A 15 9.16 16.99 9.56
N PHE A 16 9.18 15.96 10.39
CA PHE A 16 9.99 15.90 11.59
C PHE A 16 10.41 14.45 11.83
N GLU A 17 11.53 14.32 12.53
CA GLU A 17 12.07 13.04 12.96
C GLU A 17 12.32 13.08 14.46
N VAL A 18 12.05 11.92 15.10
CA VAL A 18 12.32 11.72 16.52
C VAL A 18 13.07 10.43 16.68
N GLU A 19 14.19 10.47 17.41
CA GLU A 19 14.93 9.29 17.81
C GLU A 19 15.03 9.27 19.35
N LEU A 20 14.70 8.12 19.94
CA LEU A 20 14.76 7.89 21.37
C LEU A 20 15.58 6.63 21.65
N GLY A 21 16.45 6.72 22.64
CA GLY A 21 17.25 5.59 23.11
C GLY A 21 17.22 5.51 24.64
N TYR A 22 17.08 4.30 25.13
CA TYR A 22 17.15 3.98 26.55
C TYR A 22 18.01 2.75 26.76
N ASN A 23 18.96 2.83 27.69
CA ASN A 23 19.81 1.69 28.09
C ASN A 23 19.79 1.61 29.61
N ASP A 24 19.67 0.39 30.13
CA ASP A 24 19.69 0.17 31.58
C ASP A 24 20.15 -1.27 31.89
N ARG A 25 20.27 -1.55 33.18
CA ARG A 25 20.69 -2.85 33.70
C ARG A 25 19.76 -3.32 34.80
N ILE A 26 19.25 -4.53 34.68
CA ILE A 26 18.50 -5.21 35.73
C ILE A 26 19.30 -6.43 36.18
N GLY A 27 19.91 -6.31 37.37
CA GLY A 27 20.78 -7.36 37.90
C GLY A 27 22.00 -7.63 37.01
N LYS A 28 21.99 -8.76 36.31
CA LYS A 28 23.08 -9.17 35.38
C LYS A 28 22.70 -9.04 33.90
N VAL A 29 21.53 -8.45 33.62
CA VAL A 29 21.02 -8.25 32.26
C VAL A 29 21.19 -6.79 31.87
N ASP A 30 22.02 -6.50 30.88
CA ASP A 30 22.03 -5.21 30.21
C ASP A 30 20.97 -5.23 29.11
N TYR A 31 20.13 -4.21 29.01
CA TYR A 31 19.12 -4.09 27.96
C TYR A 31 19.07 -2.69 27.38
N TYR A 32 18.57 -2.61 26.16
CA TYR A 32 18.33 -1.32 25.50
C TYR A 32 17.09 -1.34 24.62
N LEU A 33 16.49 -0.18 24.52
CA LEU A 33 15.40 0.14 23.62
C LEU A 33 15.82 1.32 22.77
N ARG A 34 15.60 1.26 21.48
CA ARG A 34 15.79 2.37 20.55
C ARG A 34 14.57 2.49 19.68
N GLY A 35 14.12 3.69 19.43
CA GLY A 35 12.98 3.94 18.57
C GLY A 35 13.23 5.15 17.70
N ASN A 36 12.81 5.09 16.46
CA ASN A 36 12.78 6.22 15.55
C ASN A 36 11.39 6.35 14.93
N PHE A 37 10.99 7.57 14.73
CA PHE A 37 9.74 7.93 14.07
C PHE A 37 10.02 9.12 13.15
N SER A 38 9.56 9.03 11.91
CA SER A 38 9.65 10.09 10.93
C SER A 38 8.30 10.32 10.28
N PHE A 39 7.93 11.58 10.16
CA PHE A 39 6.79 12.05 9.39
C PHE A 39 7.26 13.05 8.36
N ALA A 40 6.92 12.86 7.09
CA ALA A 40 7.19 13.81 6.04
C ALA A 40 6.05 13.79 5.01
N ASN A 41 5.67 14.98 4.55
CA ASN A 41 4.73 15.15 3.47
C ASN A 41 5.24 16.18 2.46
N SER A 42 4.92 15.97 1.18
CA SER A 42 5.35 16.82 0.08
C SER A 42 4.16 17.18 -0.81
N TRP A 43 4.14 18.43 -1.27
CA TRP A 43 3.05 18.95 -2.10
C TRP A 43 3.56 19.94 -3.14
N TRP A 44 2.77 20.13 -4.20
CA TRP A 44 3.01 21.17 -5.17
C TRP A 44 2.77 22.55 -4.54
N SER A 45 3.78 23.40 -4.49
CA SER A 45 3.61 24.80 -4.09
C SER A 45 3.41 25.70 -5.29
N LYS A 46 3.90 25.27 -6.47
CA LYS A 46 3.72 25.96 -7.73
C LYS A 46 3.75 24.93 -8.85
N LYS A 47 2.80 25.01 -9.77
CA LYS A 47 2.69 24.16 -10.95
C LYS A 47 2.13 24.97 -12.09
N ASP A 48 2.56 24.65 -13.33
CA ASP A 48 1.98 25.21 -14.52
C ASP A 48 0.62 24.53 -14.75
N GLU A 49 -0.44 25.28 -14.55
CA GLU A 49 -1.81 24.85 -14.72
C GLU A 49 -2.51 25.80 -15.69
N ALA A 50 -3.47 25.28 -16.48
CA ALA A 50 -4.25 26.12 -17.39
C ALA A 50 -5.04 27.17 -16.60
N GLU A 51 -5.18 28.38 -17.12
CA GLU A 51 -5.91 29.47 -16.45
C GLU A 51 -7.36 29.11 -16.08
N ASN A 52 -7.99 28.24 -16.85
CA ASN A 52 -9.37 27.79 -16.66
C ASN A 52 -9.46 26.39 -16.09
N ILE A 53 -8.41 25.89 -15.39
CA ILE A 53 -8.48 24.59 -14.78
C ILE A 53 -9.59 24.54 -13.74
N ARG A 54 -10.41 23.48 -13.78
CA ARG A 54 -11.46 23.30 -12.77
C ARG A 54 -10.83 23.05 -11.39
N ALA A 55 -11.38 23.64 -10.35
CA ALA A 55 -10.81 23.65 -9.00
C ALA A 55 -10.43 22.24 -8.48
N TYR A 56 -11.26 21.22 -8.80
CA TYR A 56 -10.96 19.85 -8.36
C TYR A 56 -9.74 19.23 -9.05
N LYS A 57 -9.36 19.72 -10.26
CA LYS A 57 -8.18 19.25 -11.00
C LYS A 57 -6.89 19.94 -10.57
N SER A 58 -6.98 21.07 -9.86
CA SER A 58 -5.77 21.78 -9.40
C SER A 58 -4.95 20.89 -8.47
N GLU A 59 -3.65 20.84 -8.74
CA GLU A 59 -2.68 20.10 -7.93
C GLU A 59 -1.95 21.00 -6.94
N ILE A 60 -2.06 22.34 -7.07
CA ILE A 60 -1.40 23.29 -6.19
C ILE A 60 -1.93 23.10 -4.76
N GLY A 61 -1.04 22.96 -3.80
CA GLY A 61 -1.35 22.64 -2.41
C GLY A 61 -1.64 21.17 -2.12
N GLN A 62 -1.65 20.32 -3.15
CA GLN A 62 -2.00 18.91 -3.04
C GLN A 62 -0.78 18.00 -2.96
N SER A 63 -0.94 16.82 -2.33
CA SER A 63 0.12 15.83 -2.21
C SER A 63 0.63 15.39 -3.58
N LEU A 64 1.96 15.28 -3.73
CA LEU A 64 2.62 14.75 -4.93
C LEU A 64 2.26 13.29 -5.24
N SER A 65 1.82 12.57 -4.25
CA SER A 65 1.62 11.12 -4.35
C SER A 65 0.16 10.70 -4.47
N ARG A 66 -0.72 11.61 -4.90
CA ARG A 66 -2.15 11.32 -5.12
C ARG A 66 -2.36 10.36 -6.30
N GLU A 67 -3.41 9.58 -6.21
CA GLU A 67 -3.91 8.75 -7.30
C GLU A 67 -5.36 9.08 -7.60
N TRP A 68 -5.63 9.28 -8.87
CA TRP A 68 -6.96 9.52 -9.40
C TRP A 68 -7.60 8.23 -9.91
N GLY A 69 -8.89 8.08 -9.69
CA GLY A 69 -9.65 6.94 -10.19
C GLY A 69 -11.12 7.08 -9.86
N PHE A 70 -11.90 6.08 -10.16
CA PHE A 70 -13.33 6.07 -9.95
C PHE A 70 -13.68 5.65 -8.51
N GLU A 71 -14.70 6.28 -7.94
CA GLU A 71 -15.34 5.79 -6.72
C GLU A 71 -16.24 4.60 -7.08
N CYS A 72 -15.83 3.40 -6.68
CA CYS A 72 -16.62 2.19 -6.90
C CYS A 72 -17.73 2.10 -5.85
N ILE A 73 -18.98 2.02 -6.30
CA ILE A 73 -20.15 1.93 -5.44
C ILE A 73 -20.76 0.52 -5.39
N GLY A 74 -20.28 -0.41 -6.23
CA GLY A 74 -20.75 -1.78 -6.20
C GLY A 74 -20.30 -2.61 -7.40
N MET A 75 -20.92 -3.76 -7.52
CA MET A 75 -20.77 -4.68 -8.64
C MET A 75 -22.13 -5.27 -9.00
N ILE A 76 -22.45 -5.31 -10.28
CA ILE A 76 -23.69 -5.92 -10.80
C ILE A 76 -23.50 -7.44 -10.80
N ARG A 77 -24.26 -8.13 -9.97
CA ARG A 77 -24.09 -9.57 -9.73
C ARG A 77 -25.18 -10.44 -10.36
N THR A 78 -26.41 -9.93 -10.47
CA THR A 78 -27.57 -10.65 -10.99
C THR A 78 -28.31 -9.85 -12.06
N GLU A 79 -29.14 -10.54 -12.85
CA GLU A 79 -29.95 -9.92 -13.89
C GLU A 79 -30.96 -8.91 -13.30
N GLU A 80 -31.51 -9.19 -12.12
CA GLU A 80 -32.44 -8.28 -11.45
C GLU A 80 -31.73 -6.99 -11.05
N GLN A 81 -30.50 -7.07 -10.55
CA GLN A 81 -29.68 -5.90 -10.23
C GLN A 81 -29.35 -5.09 -11.50
N LEU A 82 -29.06 -5.78 -12.61
CA LEU A 82 -28.77 -5.12 -13.88
C LEU A 82 -30.00 -4.38 -14.39
N GLN A 83 -31.17 -5.03 -14.39
CA GLN A 83 -32.43 -4.40 -14.81
C GLN A 83 -32.75 -3.18 -13.94
N GLN A 84 -32.73 -3.31 -12.63
CA GLN A 84 -32.96 -2.21 -11.70
C GLN A 84 -31.98 -1.06 -11.96
N TYR A 85 -30.69 -1.35 -12.09
CA TYR A 85 -29.68 -0.33 -12.34
C TYR A 85 -29.91 0.42 -13.65
N MET A 86 -30.31 -0.28 -14.72
CA MET A 86 -30.63 0.33 -16.03
C MET A 86 -31.94 1.09 -16.05
N GLU A 87 -32.93 0.68 -15.24
CA GLU A 87 -34.19 1.43 -15.07
C GLU A 87 -33.95 2.77 -14.35
N GLU A 88 -33.12 2.74 -13.31
CA GLU A 88 -32.71 3.94 -12.56
C GLU A 88 -31.79 4.86 -13.38
N ASN A 89 -31.00 4.28 -14.30
CA ASN A 89 -29.94 4.97 -15.08
C ASN A 89 -30.01 4.59 -16.57
N PRO A 90 -31.04 4.99 -17.31
CA PRO A 90 -31.35 4.47 -18.65
C PRO A 90 -30.26 4.78 -19.70
N ASN A 91 -29.54 5.87 -19.56
CA ASN A 91 -28.47 6.30 -20.48
C ASN A 91 -27.06 5.97 -20.01
N MET A 92 -26.94 5.30 -18.87
CA MET A 92 -25.64 5.03 -18.26
C MET A 92 -24.73 4.26 -19.19
N THR A 93 -23.54 4.79 -19.35
CA THR A 93 -22.40 4.07 -19.95
C THR A 93 -21.14 4.29 -19.10
N ILE A 94 -20.32 3.27 -19.00
CA ILE A 94 -19.05 3.30 -18.30
C ILE A 94 -17.95 3.33 -19.37
N LYS A 95 -17.40 4.53 -19.61
CA LYS A 95 -16.41 4.78 -20.67
C LYS A 95 -16.87 4.21 -22.05
N GLY A 96 -18.12 4.50 -22.40
CA GLY A 96 -18.71 4.08 -23.66
C GLY A 96 -19.22 2.64 -23.72
N GLN A 97 -19.10 1.86 -22.64
CA GLN A 97 -19.67 0.52 -22.53
C GLN A 97 -20.91 0.52 -21.66
N LYS A 98 -21.96 -0.15 -22.10
CA LYS A 98 -23.16 -0.36 -21.27
C LYS A 98 -22.81 -1.24 -20.05
N PRO A 99 -23.43 -0.97 -18.90
CA PRO A 99 -23.32 -1.85 -17.75
C PRO A 99 -23.72 -3.29 -18.06
N GLY A 100 -23.08 -4.25 -17.39
CA GLY A 100 -23.34 -5.67 -17.59
C GLY A 100 -22.99 -6.48 -16.36
N LEU A 101 -23.34 -7.75 -16.39
CA LEU A 101 -23.09 -8.67 -15.30
C LEU A 101 -21.58 -8.81 -15.01
N GLY A 102 -21.21 -8.87 -13.74
CA GLY A 102 -19.83 -8.94 -13.28
C GLY A 102 -19.06 -7.62 -13.41
N MET A 103 -19.71 -6.53 -13.85
CA MET A 103 -19.06 -5.21 -13.92
C MET A 103 -19.10 -4.47 -12.59
N LEU A 104 -17.99 -3.77 -12.31
CA LEU A 104 -17.96 -2.74 -11.28
C LEU A 104 -18.76 -1.52 -11.76
N ILE A 105 -19.52 -0.94 -10.85
CA ILE A 105 -20.24 0.31 -11.06
C ILE A 105 -19.56 1.43 -10.31
N TYR A 106 -19.52 2.58 -10.95
CA TYR A 106 -18.84 3.75 -10.43
C TYR A 106 -19.85 4.86 -10.19
N LYS A 107 -19.51 5.72 -9.26
CA LYS A 107 -20.31 6.90 -8.95
C LYS A 107 -20.15 7.91 -10.07
N ASP A 108 -21.28 8.35 -10.60
CA ASP A 108 -21.36 9.52 -11.44
C ASP A 108 -21.22 10.76 -10.56
N VAL A 109 -20.21 11.56 -10.82
CA VAL A 109 -19.84 12.69 -9.96
C VAL A 109 -20.07 14.00 -10.68
N ARG A 110 -19.70 14.06 -11.97
CA ARG A 110 -19.75 15.30 -12.73
C ARG A 110 -19.69 15.08 -14.23
N GLY A 111 -20.29 15.99 -14.96
CA GLY A 111 -20.16 16.05 -16.42
C GLY A 111 -18.95 16.87 -16.89
N PRO A 112 -18.73 16.94 -18.22
CA PRO A 112 -17.57 17.61 -18.81
C PRO A 112 -17.53 19.12 -18.54
N GLU A 113 -18.68 19.77 -18.39
CA GLU A 113 -18.79 21.22 -18.14
C GLU A 113 -19.53 21.56 -16.84
N SER A 114 -20.00 20.56 -16.09
CA SER A 114 -20.81 20.72 -14.88
C SER A 114 -20.21 19.90 -13.73
N ASP A 115 -20.35 20.36 -12.50
CA ASP A 115 -20.05 19.62 -11.27
C ASP A 115 -21.22 18.73 -10.81
N GLU A 116 -22.27 18.60 -11.66
CA GLU A 116 -23.40 17.72 -11.44
C GLU A 116 -23.31 16.45 -12.29
N PRO A 117 -23.82 15.30 -11.79
CA PRO A 117 -23.92 14.06 -12.55
C PRO A 117 -24.60 14.21 -13.90
N ASP A 118 -24.10 13.57 -14.94
CA ASP A 118 -24.63 13.64 -16.30
C ASP A 118 -25.21 12.32 -16.83
N GLY A 119 -25.15 11.25 -16.02
CA GLY A 119 -25.65 9.91 -16.37
C GLY A 119 -24.65 9.07 -17.17
N ILE A 120 -23.41 9.51 -17.30
CA ILE A 120 -22.36 8.82 -18.07
C ILE A 120 -21.06 8.82 -17.28
N ILE A 121 -20.42 7.67 -17.12
CA ILE A 121 -19.11 7.59 -16.48
C ILE A 121 -17.98 7.86 -17.48
N THR A 122 -17.29 8.97 -17.28
CA THR A 122 -16.16 9.44 -18.10
C THR A 122 -14.93 9.72 -17.23
N ASP A 123 -13.86 10.23 -17.81
CA ASP A 123 -12.67 10.63 -17.04
C ASP A 123 -12.92 11.86 -16.14
N ASP A 124 -14.00 12.59 -16.36
CA ASP A 124 -14.38 13.72 -15.51
C ASP A 124 -14.94 13.26 -14.15
N ASP A 125 -15.43 12.02 -14.05
CA ASP A 125 -15.90 11.42 -12.79
C ASP A 125 -14.80 10.93 -11.87
N LYS A 126 -13.55 11.00 -12.31
CA LYS A 126 -12.43 10.60 -11.48
C LYS A 126 -12.30 11.52 -10.26
N VAL A 127 -12.09 10.89 -9.12
CA VAL A 127 -11.82 11.52 -7.83
C VAL A 127 -10.49 11.03 -7.29
N VAL A 128 -9.99 11.67 -6.25
CA VAL A 128 -8.79 11.19 -5.56
C VAL A 128 -9.14 9.95 -4.74
N ILE A 129 -8.70 8.80 -5.19
CA ILE A 129 -8.92 7.50 -4.52
C ILE A 129 -7.80 7.15 -3.53
N ILE A 130 -6.61 7.73 -3.72
CA ILE A 130 -5.49 7.61 -2.79
C ILE A 130 -4.88 8.99 -2.59
N GLU A 131 -4.81 9.45 -1.34
CA GLU A 131 -4.17 10.72 -1.00
C GLU A 131 -2.63 10.57 -0.94
N ASN A 132 -2.16 9.47 -0.40
CA ASN A 132 -0.73 9.18 -0.26
C ASN A 132 -0.41 7.78 -0.80
N LYS A 133 0.28 7.70 -1.95
CA LYS A 133 0.91 6.47 -2.47
C LYS A 133 2.26 6.18 -1.82
N VAL A 134 2.93 7.22 -1.34
CA VAL A 134 4.17 7.16 -0.58
C VAL A 134 3.84 7.29 0.89
N ALA A 135 4.47 6.48 1.73
CA ALA A 135 4.22 6.49 3.16
C ALA A 135 4.70 7.81 3.79
N PRO A 136 3.82 8.63 4.36
CA PRO A 136 4.22 9.82 5.09
C PRO A 136 4.82 9.51 6.46
N ILE A 137 4.55 8.32 7.00
CA ILE A 137 5.03 7.87 8.31
C ILE A 137 5.94 6.67 8.11
N THR A 138 7.16 6.77 8.67
CA THR A 138 8.07 5.63 8.83
C THR A 138 8.48 5.52 10.29
N TYR A 139 8.61 4.30 10.78
CA TYR A 139 8.99 4.07 12.16
C TYR A 139 9.78 2.77 12.29
N GLY A 140 10.62 2.73 13.31
CA GLY A 140 11.36 1.54 13.66
C GLY A 140 11.66 1.50 15.14
N PHE A 141 11.83 0.30 15.67
CA PHE A 141 12.30 0.14 17.02
C PHE A 141 13.15 -1.12 17.17
N THR A 142 14.15 -1.01 18.01
CA THR A 142 15.07 -2.09 18.36
C THR A 142 14.92 -2.40 19.84
N ILE A 143 14.82 -3.67 20.15
CA ILE A 143 14.88 -4.21 21.51
C ILE A 143 16.09 -5.12 21.55
N GLY A 144 17.00 -4.88 22.48
CA GLY A 144 18.18 -5.71 22.63
C GLY A 144 18.57 -5.92 24.06
N GLY A 145 19.38 -6.96 24.28
CA GLY A 145 19.90 -7.27 25.60
C GLY A 145 21.10 -8.18 25.60
N LYS A 146 21.85 -8.13 26.70
CA LYS A 146 23.04 -8.96 26.93
C LYS A 146 22.98 -9.61 28.29
N TRP A 147 23.22 -10.91 28.33
CA TRP A 147 23.25 -11.69 29.56
C TRP A 147 24.24 -12.84 29.47
N LYS A 148 25.24 -12.87 30.36
CA LYS A 148 26.23 -13.97 30.46
C LYS A 148 26.81 -14.43 29.12
N GLY A 149 27.17 -13.50 28.24
CA GLY A 149 27.72 -13.80 26.91
C GLY A 149 26.70 -13.94 25.81
N PHE A 150 25.41 -14.16 26.11
CA PHE A 150 24.32 -14.10 25.14
C PHE A 150 23.98 -12.66 24.82
N MET A 151 23.71 -12.40 23.55
CA MET A 151 23.16 -11.13 23.04
C MET A 151 21.97 -11.43 22.17
N LEU A 152 20.89 -10.68 22.37
CA LEU A 152 19.68 -10.67 21.55
C LEU A 152 19.46 -9.26 21.02
N ASP A 153 19.15 -9.17 19.74
CA ASP A 153 18.82 -7.93 19.06
C ASP A 153 17.63 -8.17 18.14
N ILE A 154 16.56 -7.42 18.33
CA ILE A 154 15.33 -7.54 17.51
C ILE A 154 15.01 -6.17 16.96
N PHE A 155 14.99 -6.06 15.64
CA PHE A 155 14.63 -4.82 14.94
C PHE A 155 13.31 -4.95 14.20
N PHE A 156 12.41 -4.02 14.48
CA PHE A 156 11.15 -3.85 13.80
C PHE A 156 11.17 -2.59 12.94
N GLN A 157 10.56 -2.68 11.77
CA GLN A 157 10.39 -1.57 10.84
C GLN A 157 8.97 -1.53 10.33
N GLY A 158 8.39 -0.33 10.25
CA GLY A 158 7.06 -0.13 9.73
C GLY A 158 6.91 1.14 8.90
N MET A 159 5.85 1.14 8.12
CA MET A 159 5.38 2.30 7.37
C MET A 159 3.88 2.43 7.53
N ALA A 160 3.36 3.66 7.57
CA ALA A 160 1.93 3.90 7.74
C ALA A 160 1.44 5.13 6.97
N GLY A 161 0.11 5.23 6.84
CA GLY A 161 -0.54 6.38 6.24
C GLY A 161 -0.56 6.36 4.71
N HIS A 162 -0.26 5.23 4.07
CA HIS A 162 -0.29 5.13 2.61
C HIS A 162 -1.16 3.98 2.13
N LYS A 163 -1.62 4.12 0.90
CA LYS A 163 -2.41 3.12 0.20
C LYS A 163 -1.75 2.78 -1.14
N LYS A 164 -2.04 1.61 -1.66
CA LYS A 164 -1.59 1.16 -2.98
C LYS A 164 -2.77 0.73 -3.82
N LEU A 165 -2.69 1.04 -5.09
CA LEU A 165 -3.56 0.47 -6.10
C LEU A 165 -3.03 -0.91 -6.48
N MET A 166 -3.90 -1.90 -6.61
CA MET A 166 -3.49 -3.23 -7.07
C MET A 166 -3.09 -3.16 -8.55
N ASP A 167 -1.89 -3.63 -8.89
CA ASP A 167 -1.33 -3.51 -10.24
C ASP A 167 -2.02 -4.43 -11.26
N PHE A 168 -2.47 -5.61 -10.84
CA PHE A 168 -3.11 -6.60 -11.70
C PHE A 168 -4.63 -6.61 -11.50
N ARG A 169 -5.27 -5.57 -11.97
CA ARG A 169 -6.72 -5.35 -11.86
C ARG A 169 -7.52 -6.14 -12.89
N GLY A 170 -7.38 -7.46 -12.90
CA GLY A 170 -8.07 -8.30 -13.88
C GLY A 170 -7.62 -8.11 -15.32
N ASN A 171 -6.46 -7.48 -15.53
CA ASN A 171 -5.89 -7.31 -16.87
C ASN A 171 -5.49 -8.64 -17.45
N GLY A 172 -6.17 -8.98 -18.52
CA GLY A 172 -5.69 -9.97 -19.45
C GLY A 172 -5.72 -11.39 -18.91
N ILE A 173 -6.90 -11.86 -18.58
CA ILE A 173 -7.14 -13.28 -18.72
C ILE A 173 -7.17 -13.58 -20.22
N ASN A 174 -6.02 -13.46 -20.85
CA ASN A 174 -5.79 -14.11 -22.12
C ASN A 174 -4.93 -15.36 -21.84
N ALA A 175 -4.90 -16.28 -22.77
CA ALA A 175 -4.23 -17.56 -22.63
C ALA A 175 -2.71 -17.47 -22.33
N HIS A 176 -2.13 -16.29 -22.26
CA HIS A 176 -0.69 -16.03 -22.14
C HIS A 176 -0.28 -15.29 -20.88
N THR A 177 -1.23 -14.86 -20.03
CA THR A 177 -0.91 -14.11 -18.81
C THR A 177 -1.34 -14.85 -17.56
N SER A 178 -0.40 -15.02 -16.62
CA SER A 178 -0.71 -15.51 -15.28
C SER A 178 -1.44 -14.44 -14.49
N THR A 179 -2.39 -14.85 -13.67
CA THR A 179 -3.08 -13.98 -12.73
C THR A 179 -2.81 -14.39 -11.28
N PHE A 180 -3.06 -13.52 -10.33
CA PHE A 180 -2.89 -13.83 -8.93
C PHE A 180 -3.99 -14.76 -8.40
N LYS A 181 -3.64 -15.60 -7.42
CA LYS A 181 -4.54 -16.57 -6.81
C LYS A 181 -5.86 -15.96 -6.30
N TYR A 182 -5.86 -14.71 -5.82
CA TYR A 182 -7.09 -14.06 -5.35
C TYR A 182 -8.14 -13.90 -6.46
N TYR A 183 -7.72 -13.87 -7.74
CA TYR A 183 -8.61 -13.73 -8.88
C TYR A 183 -9.34 -15.05 -9.24
N ASN A 184 -9.00 -16.18 -8.59
CA ASN A 184 -9.75 -17.41 -8.73
C ASN A 184 -11.18 -17.27 -8.24
N ASP A 185 -11.43 -16.35 -7.27
CA ASP A 185 -12.75 -16.00 -6.79
C ASP A 185 -13.30 -14.78 -7.56
N HIS A 186 -13.40 -14.87 -8.88
CA HIS A 186 -14.02 -13.86 -9.73
C HIS A 186 -15.48 -14.20 -10.05
N TRP A 187 -16.23 -13.16 -10.40
CA TRP A 187 -17.62 -13.29 -10.75
C TRP A 187 -17.80 -14.15 -12.03
N THR A 188 -18.67 -15.13 -11.94
CA THR A 188 -19.22 -15.91 -13.06
C THR A 188 -20.72 -16.12 -12.81
N PRO A 189 -21.50 -16.56 -13.81
CA PRO A 189 -22.91 -16.91 -13.59
C PRO A 189 -23.13 -17.95 -12.50
N GLU A 190 -22.17 -18.85 -12.28
CA GLU A 190 -22.19 -19.89 -11.25
C GLU A 190 -21.65 -19.40 -9.90
N ASN A 191 -20.92 -18.27 -9.87
CA ASN A 191 -20.31 -17.67 -8.67
C ASN A 191 -20.67 -16.18 -8.55
N THR A 192 -21.93 -15.87 -8.36
CA THR A 192 -22.42 -14.48 -8.27
C THR A 192 -21.94 -13.75 -7.01
N ASN A 193 -21.58 -14.46 -5.94
CA ASN A 193 -21.09 -13.90 -4.68
C ASN A 193 -19.57 -13.71 -4.63
N ALA A 194 -18.89 -13.85 -5.76
CA ALA A 194 -17.45 -13.67 -5.86
C ALA A 194 -16.95 -12.33 -5.27
N SER A 195 -15.72 -12.35 -4.75
CA SER A 195 -15.06 -11.16 -4.22
C SER A 195 -14.46 -10.26 -5.30
N MET A 196 -14.18 -10.82 -6.49
CA MET A 196 -13.59 -10.11 -7.62
C MET A 196 -14.60 -9.97 -8.77
N PRO A 197 -14.50 -8.90 -9.58
CA PRO A 197 -15.36 -8.68 -10.72
C PRO A 197 -15.14 -9.70 -11.84
N GLY A 198 -16.04 -9.73 -12.80
CA GLY A 198 -15.97 -10.62 -13.96
C GLY A 198 -14.72 -10.37 -14.81
N ALA A 199 -14.08 -11.45 -15.22
CA ALA A 199 -12.82 -11.43 -15.94
C ALA A 199 -12.91 -10.87 -17.36
N THR A 200 -14.07 -10.99 -17.99
CA THR A 200 -14.31 -10.58 -19.38
C THR A 200 -14.71 -9.11 -19.52
N GLN A 201 -14.92 -8.41 -18.42
CA GLN A 201 -15.37 -7.02 -18.42
C GLN A 201 -14.19 -6.03 -18.36
N TYR A 202 -13.81 -5.49 -19.50
CA TYR A 202 -12.66 -4.60 -19.61
C TYR A 202 -12.67 -3.39 -18.68
N LYS A 203 -13.84 -2.84 -18.40
CA LYS A 203 -13.98 -1.64 -17.55
C LYS A 203 -13.78 -1.91 -16.06
N ASN A 204 -13.71 -3.19 -15.66
CA ASN A 204 -13.33 -3.57 -14.31
C ASN A 204 -11.86 -3.26 -13.98
N ASN A 205 -11.04 -3.00 -15.01
CA ASN A 205 -9.61 -2.74 -14.86
C ASN A 205 -9.28 -1.27 -14.59
N GLU A 206 -10.26 -0.39 -14.66
CA GLU A 206 -10.07 1.02 -14.36
C GLU A 206 -9.55 1.23 -12.93
N ALA A 207 -8.70 2.22 -12.75
CA ALA A 207 -8.27 2.63 -11.42
C ALA A 207 -9.49 3.07 -10.62
N SER A 208 -9.78 2.39 -9.52
CA SER A 208 -10.95 2.67 -8.70
C SER A 208 -10.71 2.34 -7.24
N SER A 209 -11.57 2.85 -6.37
CA SER A 209 -11.53 2.59 -4.93
C SER A 209 -11.65 1.10 -4.60
N PHE A 210 -12.28 0.29 -5.48
CA PHE A 210 -12.34 -1.17 -5.35
C PHE A 210 -10.95 -1.82 -5.26
N TRP A 211 -9.98 -1.31 -6.02
CA TRP A 211 -8.63 -1.86 -6.10
C TRP A 211 -7.65 -1.26 -5.10
N VAL A 212 -8.08 -0.29 -4.30
CA VAL A 212 -7.23 0.37 -3.31
C VAL A 212 -7.08 -0.50 -2.07
N ARG A 213 -5.85 -0.68 -1.61
CA ARG A 213 -5.54 -1.42 -0.38
C ARG A 213 -4.69 -0.57 0.55
N ASN A 214 -4.92 -0.72 1.85
CA ASN A 214 -4.03 -0.16 2.86
C ASN A 214 -2.69 -0.89 2.80
N ALA A 215 -1.61 -0.14 2.66
CA ALA A 215 -0.26 -0.68 2.54
C ALA A 215 0.57 -0.49 3.82
N SER A 216 -0.05 -0.05 4.92
CA SER A 216 0.61 0.08 6.21
C SER A 216 1.01 -1.29 6.76
N PHE A 217 2.20 -1.36 7.30
CA PHE A 217 2.72 -2.60 7.87
C PHE A 217 3.70 -2.36 9.02
N LEU A 218 3.88 -3.37 9.84
CA LEU A 218 4.97 -3.53 10.79
C LEU A 218 5.66 -4.88 10.52
N ARG A 219 6.96 -4.88 10.33
CA ARG A 219 7.75 -6.08 10.00
C ARG A 219 8.82 -6.32 11.06
N CYS A 220 8.98 -7.55 11.49
CA CYS A 220 10.20 -7.99 12.16
C CYS A 220 11.31 -8.10 11.12
N LYS A 221 12.13 -7.04 11.04
CA LYS A 221 13.13 -6.86 9.98
C LYS A 221 14.36 -7.72 10.22
N ASN A 222 14.77 -7.84 11.49
CA ASN A 222 15.94 -8.62 11.86
C ASN A 222 15.82 -9.16 13.28
N ILE A 223 16.22 -10.40 13.48
CA ILE A 223 16.52 -10.98 14.79
C ILE A 223 17.94 -11.53 14.74
N SER A 224 18.77 -11.09 15.66
CA SER A 224 20.13 -11.57 15.83
C SER A 224 20.31 -12.14 17.24
N ILE A 225 20.72 -13.39 17.32
CA ILE A 225 21.10 -14.03 18.56
C ILE A 225 22.58 -14.36 18.46
N SER A 226 23.39 -13.98 19.44
CA SER A 226 24.78 -14.33 19.45
C SER A 226 25.26 -14.73 20.85
N TYR A 227 26.31 -15.52 20.88
CA TYR A 227 26.95 -15.98 22.09
C TYR A 227 28.47 -15.84 22.01
N ASP A 228 29.03 -15.03 22.92
CA ASP A 228 30.47 -14.91 23.12
C ASP A 228 30.99 -16.11 23.90
N LEU A 229 31.83 -16.94 23.29
CA LEU A 229 32.41 -18.09 23.94
C LEU A 229 33.32 -17.65 25.11
N PRO A 230 33.33 -18.39 26.24
CA PRO A 230 34.18 -18.07 27.40
C PRO A 230 35.65 -18.00 27.01
N LYS A 231 36.32 -16.93 27.41
CA LYS A 231 37.76 -16.75 27.11
C LYS A 231 38.62 -17.94 27.52
N THR A 232 38.33 -18.56 28.68
CA THR A 232 39.01 -19.73 29.19
C THR A 232 38.94 -20.95 28.26
N PHE A 233 37.88 -21.05 27.47
CA PHE A 233 37.73 -22.12 26.49
C PHE A 233 38.49 -21.80 25.19
N VAL A 234 38.30 -20.61 24.61
CA VAL A 234 38.87 -20.24 23.31
C VAL A 234 40.40 -20.09 23.36
N GLN A 235 40.96 -19.62 24.49
CA GLN A 235 42.41 -19.48 24.69
C GLN A 235 43.15 -20.83 24.74
N ARG A 236 42.47 -21.91 25.17
CA ARG A 236 43.08 -23.26 25.15
C ARG A 236 43.39 -23.77 23.75
N ILE A 237 42.69 -23.25 22.75
CA ILE A 237 42.86 -23.61 21.34
C ILE A 237 43.56 -22.49 20.54
N GLY A 238 44.22 -21.54 21.26
CA GLY A 238 44.99 -20.46 20.63
C GLY A 238 44.17 -19.34 20.00
N ILE A 239 42.89 -19.18 20.35
CA ILE A 239 41.99 -18.16 19.82
C ILE A 239 41.74 -17.11 20.90
N ASP A 240 41.83 -15.82 20.56
CA ASP A 240 41.61 -14.73 21.52
C ASP A 240 40.13 -14.50 21.82
N LYS A 241 39.27 -14.59 20.79
CA LYS A 241 37.82 -14.41 20.88
C LYS A 241 37.11 -15.24 19.83
N ALA A 242 35.99 -15.83 20.19
CA ALA A 242 35.09 -16.48 19.25
C ALA A 242 33.64 -16.15 19.64
N ARG A 243 32.82 -15.88 18.63
CA ARG A 243 31.41 -15.62 18.77
C ARG A 243 30.65 -16.49 17.79
N LEU A 244 29.63 -17.15 18.28
CA LEU A 244 28.60 -17.79 17.45
C LEU A 244 27.43 -16.82 17.28
N PHE A 245 26.85 -16.79 16.11
CA PHE A 245 25.66 -15.95 15.87
C PHE A 245 24.70 -16.65 14.93
N LEU A 246 23.43 -16.30 15.08
CA LEU A 246 22.31 -16.71 14.25
C LEU A 246 21.53 -15.47 13.90
N ASN A 247 21.30 -15.23 12.61
CA ASN A 247 20.53 -14.11 12.12
C ASN A 247 19.32 -14.60 11.32
N GLY A 248 18.17 -13.97 11.56
CA GLY A 248 16.98 -14.11 10.74
C GLY A 248 16.53 -12.76 10.23
N THR A 249 16.18 -12.68 8.95
CA THR A 249 15.70 -11.43 8.32
C THR A 249 14.30 -11.60 7.77
N ASN A 250 13.48 -10.54 7.88
CA ASN A 250 12.09 -10.51 7.37
C ASN A 250 11.23 -11.69 7.84
N LEU A 251 11.36 -12.08 9.11
CA LEU A 251 10.78 -13.32 9.64
C LEU A 251 9.26 -13.32 9.63
N PHE A 252 8.65 -12.19 9.91
CA PHE A 252 7.19 -12.02 9.87
C PHE A 252 6.80 -10.55 9.75
N TYR A 253 5.58 -10.32 9.31
CA TYR A 253 5.02 -8.98 9.26
C TYR A 253 3.55 -8.96 9.67
N PHE A 254 3.13 -7.81 10.20
CA PHE A 254 1.75 -7.50 10.52
C PHE A 254 1.24 -6.51 9.50
N ARG A 255 0.12 -6.81 8.86
CA ARG A 255 -0.56 -5.90 7.96
C ARG A 255 -1.85 -5.42 8.59
N LEU A 256 -2.05 -4.11 8.61
CA LEU A 256 -3.29 -3.49 9.01
C LEU A 256 -4.21 -3.44 7.78
N SER A 257 -5.10 -4.41 7.65
CA SER A 257 -6.15 -4.38 6.63
C SER A 257 -7.48 -3.96 7.26
N CYS A 258 -8.20 -3.04 6.61
CA CYS A 258 -9.51 -2.59 7.11
C CYS A 258 -10.61 -3.67 7.08
N TYR A 259 -10.39 -4.80 6.39
CA TYR A 259 -11.40 -5.85 6.21
C TYR A 259 -10.96 -7.25 6.64
N GLU A 260 -9.70 -7.46 7.03
CA GLU A 260 -9.22 -8.76 7.46
C GLU A 260 -8.53 -8.68 8.81
N LYS A 261 -8.74 -9.72 9.61
CA LYS A 261 -8.04 -9.97 10.89
C LYS A 261 -6.54 -9.83 10.68
N LEU A 262 -5.84 -9.38 11.70
CA LEU A 262 -4.38 -9.32 11.76
C LEU A 262 -3.76 -10.58 11.11
N LEU A 263 -3.26 -10.46 9.90
CA LEU A 263 -2.58 -11.56 9.22
C LEU A 263 -1.11 -11.54 9.61
N ILE A 264 -0.70 -12.53 10.37
CA ILE A 264 0.70 -12.81 10.65
C ILE A 264 1.18 -13.74 9.53
N TRP A 265 2.05 -13.24 8.66
CA TRP A 265 2.72 -14.05 7.67
C TRP A 265 4.14 -14.35 8.13
N PHE A 266 4.49 -15.63 8.18
CA PHE A 266 5.87 -16.06 8.32
C PHE A 266 6.45 -16.24 6.92
N GLU A 267 7.39 -15.40 6.54
CA GLU A 267 8.20 -15.61 5.34
C GLU A 267 9.41 -16.47 5.73
N TYR A 268 9.44 -17.69 5.21
CA TYR A 268 10.65 -18.53 5.30
C TYR A 268 11.65 -18.01 4.28
N ASN A 269 12.52 -17.11 4.67
CA ASN A 269 13.66 -16.68 3.87
C ASN A 269 14.93 -16.78 4.71
N ASP A 270 15.79 -17.69 4.28
CA ASP A 270 17.23 -17.82 4.58
C ASP A 270 17.67 -17.67 6.04
N LEU A 271 17.69 -18.81 6.72
CA LEU A 271 18.47 -18.98 7.93
C LEU A 271 19.94 -19.08 7.51
N ILE A 272 20.73 -18.02 7.70
CA ILE A 272 22.19 -18.06 7.55
C ILE A 272 22.77 -18.49 8.89
N ILE A 273 23.32 -19.71 8.92
CA ILE A 273 24.05 -20.26 10.06
C ILE A 273 25.53 -19.87 9.95
#